data_0c7ef7beec6ec6b8f480cf42351dd756
#
_entry.id   0c7ef7beec6ec6b8f480cf42351dd756
#
_cell.length_a   1.000
_cell.length_b   1.000
_cell.length_c   1.000
_cell.angle_alpha   90.00
_cell.angle_beta   90.00
_cell.angle_gamma   90.00
#
_symmetry.space_group_name_H-M   'P 1'
#
loop_
_entity.id
_entity.type
_entity.pdbx_description
1 polymer ?
#
loop_
_entity_poly.entity_id
_entity_poly.type
_entity_poly.pdbx_seq_one_letter_code
_entity_poly.pdbx_strand_id
1 'polypeptide(L)'
;MTNDGLLAQMAAYEQCVLDRDRQLAESVLHPDYALVTTNPALMVTPRTSWLALLPDYIVHSWAVEEHLLDVRGGTAVAFQRIDMKATVLGTDRSGLFLISDVWLLEDDWRVWRRHSTAITAAALPAQ
;
A
#
# COMPACT_ATOMS: atom_id res chain seq x y z
N MET A 1 -11.50 22.82 3.68
CA MET A 1 -10.35 22.26 2.98
C MET A 1 -10.70 20.91 2.40
N THR A 2 -10.29 20.70 1.19
CA THR A 2 -10.57 19.45 0.50
C THR A 2 -9.40 18.49 0.64
N ASN A 3 -9.65 17.19 0.45
CA ASN A 3 -8.61 16.16 0.47
C ASN A 3 -8.24 15.75 -0.96
N ASP A 4 -8.47 16.63 -1.94
CA ASP A 4 -8.28 16.30 -3.36
C ASP A 4 -6.85 15.89 -3.66
N GLY A 5 -5.87 16.62 -3.10
CA GLY A 5 -4.47 16.28 -3.30
C GLY A 5 -4.11 14.91 -2.72
N LEU A 6 -4.64 14.57 -1.55
CA LEU A 6 -4.44 13.27 -0.93
C LEU A 6 -5.08 12.17 -1.77
N LEU A 7 -6.32 12.37 -2.20
CA LEU A 7 -7.02 11.37 -3.01
C LEU A 7 -6.32 11.14 -4.34
N ALA A 8 -5.78 12.20 -4.96
CA ALA A 8 -5.00 12.07 -6.18
C ALA A 8 -3.72 11.25 -5.96
N GLN A 9 -3.01 11.50 -4.85
CA GLN A 9 -1.81 10.74 -4.53
C GLN A 9 -2.12 9.29 -4.17
N MET A 10 -3.24 9.03 -3.51
CA MET A 10 -3.67 7.66 -3.23
C MET A 10 -3.96 6.90 -4.52
N ALA A 11 -4.62 7.55 -5.49
CA ALA A 11 -4.87 6.96 -6.79
C ALA A 11 -3.56 6.71 -7.56
N ALA A 12 -2.62 7.64 -7.47
CA ALA A 12 -1.31 7.51 -8.11
C ALA A 12 -0.50 6.35 -7.51
N TYR A 13 -0.59 6.16 -6.19
CA TYR A 13 0.09 5.04 -5.52
C TYR A 13 -0.45 3.69 -6.02
N GLU A 14 -1.77 3.56 -6.06
CA GLU A 14 -2.38 2.34 -6.60
C GLU A 14 -1.96 2.12 -8.05
N GLN A 15 -2.00 3.17 -8.87
CA GLN A 15 -1.66 3.09 -10.28
C GLN A 15 -0.20 2.68 -10.49
N CYS A 16 0.73 3.21 -9.69
CA CYS A 16 2.14 2.87 -9.84
C CYS A 16 2.40 1.38 -9.52
N VAL A 17 1.64 0.81 -8.61
CA VAL A 17 1.75 -0.63 -8.30
C VAL A 17 1.18 -1.46 -9.44
N LEU A 18 0.00 -1.10 -9.93
CA LEU A 18 -0.66 -1.85 -11.01
C LEU A 18 0.14 -1.81 -12.31
N ASP A 19 0.71 -0.66 -12.63
CA ASP A 19 1.47 -0.47 -13.88
C ASP A 19 2.97 -0.74 -13.72
N ARG A 20 3.43 -0.97 -12.51
CA ARG A 20 4.86 -1.08 -12.20
C ARG A 20 5.63 0.13 -12.69
N ASP A 21 5.07 1.32 -12.45
CA ASP A 21 5.59 2.60 -12.91
C ASP A 21 6.52 3.19 -11.86
N ARG A 22 7.81 3.02 -12.06
CA ARG A 22 8.81 3.49 -11.10
C ARG A 22 8.82 5.01 -10.95
N GLN A 23 8.69 5.73 -12.05
CA GLN A 23 8.74 7.19 -11.99
C GLN A 23 7.56 7.74 -11.19
N LEU A 24 6.37 7.20 -11.41
CA LEU A 24 5.20 7.56 -10.62
C LEU A 24 5.38 7.18 -9.15
N ALA A 25 5.93 6.00 -8.88
CA ALA A 25 6.21 5.55 -7.52
C ALA A 25 7.15 6.52 -6.81
N GLU A 26 8.21 6.97 -7.47
CA GLU A 26 9.17 7.91 -6.87
C GLU A 26 8.49 9.24 -6.48
N SER A 27 7.45 9.65 -7.19
CA SER A 27 6.72 10.88 -6.90
C SER A 27 5.74 10.74 -5.74
N VAL A 28 5.33 9.52 -5.40
CA VAL A 28 4.30 9.25 -4.38
C VAL A 28 4.92 8.79 -3.06
N LEU A 29 6.05 8.08 -3.12
CA LEU A 29 6.69 7.56 -1.94
C LEU A 29 7.47 8.64 -1.20
N HIS A 30 7.27 8.72 0.12
CA HIS A 30 8.10 9.54 0.99
C HIS A 30 9.56 9.07 0.89
N PRO A 31 10.56 9.97 1.01
CA PRO A 31 11.97 9.54 1.02
C PRO A 31 12.28 8.45 2.04
N ASP A 32 11.57 8.44 3.16
CA ASP A 32 11.76 7.45 4.23
C ASP A 32 10.70 6.33 4.19
N TYR A 33 10.08 6.13 3.05
CA TYR A 33 9.03 5.10 2.90
C TYR A 33 9.54 3.71 3.27
N ALA A 34 8.67 2.94 3.89
CA ALA A 34 8.89 1.51 4.08
C ALA A 34 7.55 0.75 4.01
N LEU A 35 7.63 -0.44 3.46
CA LEU A 35 6.55 -1.43 3.52
C LEU A 35 6.84 -2.38 4.67
N VAL A 36 5.88 -2.55 5.56
CA VAL A 36 5.98 -3.49 6.68
C VAL A 36 5.01 -4.64 6.46
N THR A 37 5.52 -5.83 6.46
CA THR A 37 4.72 -7.06 6.29
C THR A 37 4.95 -7.99 7.47
N THR A 38 4.00 -8.89 7.70
CA THR A 38 4.05 -9.80 8.85
C THR A 38 4.05 -11.27 8.47
N ASN A 39 3.94 -11.60 7.19
CA ASN A 39 3.84 -12.98 6.73
C ASN A 39 4.96 -13.30 5.72
N PRO A 40 5.81 -14.31 5.95
CA PRO A 40 5.74 -15.27 7.08
C PRO A 40 6.31 -14.73 8.38
N ALA A 41 7.04 -13.62 8.37
CA ALA A 41 7.63 -13.00 9.54
C ALA A 41 7.63 -11.49 9.36
N LEU A 42 7.90 -10.76 10.43
CA LEU A 42 8.03 -9.30 10.34
C LEU A 42 9.17 -8.96 9.38
N MET A 43 8.84 -8.18 8.36
CA MET A 43 9.81 -7.70 7.37
C MET A 43 9.57 -6.22 7.12
N VAL A 44 10.65 -5.46 7.07
CA VAL A 44 10.61 -4.04 6.71
C VAL A 44 11.36 -3.88 5.39
N THR A 45 10.63 -3.42 4.36
CA THR A 45 11.20 -3.21 3.03
C THR A 45 11.29 -1.70 2.80
N PRO A 46 12.50 -1.11 2.90
CA PRO A 46 12.65 0.33 2.72
C PRO A 46 12.45 0.73 1.27
N ARG A 47 12.31 2.04 1.04
CA ARG A 47 11.98 2.63 -0.25
C ARG A 47 12.85 2.10 -1.39
N THR A 48 14.16 2.08 -1.21
CA THR A 48 15.08 1.62 -2.25
C THR A 48 14.83 0.17 -2.65
N SER A 49 14.67 -0.69 -1.65
CA SER A 49 14.39 -2.11 -1.88
C SER A 49 13.02 -2.32 -2.51
N TRP A 50 12.02 -1.53 -2.08
CA TRP A 50 10.67 -1.61 -2.65
C TRP A 50 10.65 -1.21 -4.12
N LEU A 51 11.36 -0.12 -4.46
CA LEU A 51 11.47 0.33 -5.85
C LEU A 51 12.18 -0.72 -6.71
N ALA A 52 13.20 -1.39 -6.16
CA ALA A 52 13.89 -2.46 -6.88
C ALA A 52 12.99 -3.68 -7.10
N LEU A 53 12.04 -3.92 -6.19
CA LEU A 53 11.10 -5.03 -6.27
C LEU A 53 9.96 -4.77 -7.27
N LEU A 54 9.63 -3.51 -7.49
CA LEU A 54 8.43 -3.11 -8.23
C LEU A 54 8.30 -3.78 -9.61
N PRO A 55 9.35 -3.93 -10.43
CA PRO A 55 9.22 -4.60 -11.73
C PRO A 55 8.74 -6.05 -11.63
N ASP A 56 9.01 -6.71 -10.51
CA ASP A 56 8.67 -8.11 -10.29
C ASP A 56 7.41 -8.29 -9.42
N TYR A 57 6.74 -7.18 -9.11
CA TYR A 57 5.50 -7.18 -8.34
C TYR A 57 4.32 -7.11 -9.31
N ILE A 58 3.84 -8.27 -9.73
CA ILE A 58 2.84 -8.36 -10.79
C ILE A 58 1.46 -8.55 -10.18
N VAL A 59 0.64 -7.52 -10.26
CA VAL A 59 -0.74 -7.57 -9.77
C VAL A 59 -1.65 -7.96 -10.93
N HIS A 60 -2.32 -9.10 -10.79
CA HIS A 60 -3.25 -9.61 -11.79
C HIS A 60 -4.65 -9.05 -11.57
N SER A 61 -5.04 -8.84 -10.33
CA SER A 61 -6.31 -8.21 -9.98
C SER A 61 -6.21 -7.58 -8.59
N TRP A 62 -6.99 -6.53 -8.39
CA TRP A 62 -6.98 -5.74 -7.16
C TRP A 62 -8.40 -5.24 -6.91
N ALA A 63 -9.02 -5.71 -5.85
CA ALA A 63 -10.38 -5.29 -5.48
C ALA A 63 -10.38 -4.74 -4.06
N VAL A 64 -10.78 -3.50 -3.91
CA VAL A 64 -10.94 -2.86 -2.60
C VAL A 64 -12.34 -3.18 -2.10
N GLU A 65 -12.42 -3.93 -1.00
CA GLU A 65 -13.68 -4.33 -0.40
C GLU A 65 -14.19 -3.32 0.61
N GLU A 66 -13.28 -2.73 1.36
CA GLU A 66 -13.60 -1.72 2.36
C GLU A 66 -12.50 -0.66 2.39
N HIS A 67 -12.89 0.56 2.68
CA HIS A 67 -11.96 1.69 2.71
C HIS A 67 -12.39 2.68 3.80
N LEU A 68 -11.42 3.10 4.61
CA LEU A 68 -11.63 4.12 5.65
C LEU A 68 -10.45 5.09 5.62
N LEU A 69 -10.74 6.38 5.64
CA LEU A 69 -9.73 7.42 5.60
C LEU A 69 -9.92 8.37 6.79
N ASP A 70 -8.88 8.52 7.59
CA ASP A 70 -8.81 9.47 8.68
C ASP A 70 -7.75 10.52 8.40
N VAL A 71 -8.13 11.80 8.40
CA VAL A 71 -7.22 12.91 8.12
C VAL A 71 -7.16 13.82 9.33
N ARG A 72 -5.95 14.15 9.75
CA ARG A 72 -5.73 15.10 10.85
C ARG A 72 -4.53 15.98 10.50
N GLY A 73 -4.81 17.25 10.13
CA GLY A 73 -3.77 18.18 9.72
C GLY A 73 -2.96 17.63 8.55
N GLY A 74 -1.66 17.59 8.69
CA GLY A 74 -0.74 17.08 7.69
C GLY A 74 -0.49 15.58 7.77
N THR A 75 -1.34 14.83 8.46
CA THR A 75 -1.21 13.37 8.59
C THR A 75 -2.54 12.72 8.22
N ALA A 76 -2.47 11.63 7.48
CA ALA A 76 -3.65 10.84 7.15
C ALA A 76 -3.32 9.36 7.30
N VAL A 77 -4.32 8.58 7.74
CA VAL A 77 -4.22 7.13 7.77
C VAL A 77 -5.35 6.58 6.92
N ALA A 78 -4.98 5.76 5.95
CA ALA A 78 -5.93 5.08 5.06
C ALA A 78 -5.93 3.60 5.38
N PHE A 79 -7.09 3.04 5.65
CA PHE A 79 -7.27 1.61 5.88
C PHE A 79 -8.00 1.01 4.69
N GLN A 80 -7.52 -0.13 4.21
CA GLN A 80 -8.16 -0.84 3.12
C GLN A 80 -8.16 -2.33 3.40
N ARG A 81 -9.28 -2.95 3.10
CA ARG A 81 -9.35 -4.40 2.98
C ARG A 81 -9.41 -4.72 1.50
N ILE A 82 -8.47 -5.52 1.03
CA ILE A 82 -8.35 -5.82 -0.39
C ILE A 82 -8.31 -7.31 -0.67
N ASP A 83 -8.82 -7.68 -1.83
CA ASP A 83 -8.63 -9.01 -2.43
C ASP A 83 -7.69 -8.82 -3.60
N MET A 84 -6.51 -9.41 -3.51
CA MET A 84 -5.45 -9.23 -4.49
C MET A 84 -5.00 -10.57 -5.06
N LYS A 85 -4.82 -10.60 -6.38
CA LYS A 85 -4.11 -11.69 -7.06
C LYS A 85 -2.80 -11.13 -7.56
N ALA A 86 -1.70 -11.66 -7.07
CA ALA A 86 -0.38 -11.15 -7.42
C ALA A 86 0.68 -12.24 -7.42
N THR A 87 1.70 -12.02 -8.25
CA THR A 87 2.91 -12.84 -8.29
C THR A 87 4.09 -11.91 -8.04
N VAL A 88 4.88 -12.21 -7.01
CA VAL A 88 6.03 -11.41 -6.64
C VAL A 88 7.27 -12.29 -6.70
N LEU A 89 8.22 -11.93 -7.55
CA LEU A 89 9.45 -12.72 -7.76
C LEU A 89 9.14 -14.20 -8.04
N GLY A 90 8.10 -14.44 -8.83
CA GLY A 90 7.68 -15.79 -9.20
C GLY A 90 6.88 -16.53 -8.13
N THR A 91 6.62 -15.91 -6.99
CA THR A 91 5.87 -16.54 -5.90
C THR A 91 4.46 -15.96 -5.83
N ASP A 92 3.47 -16.82 -5.67
CA ASP A 92 2.07 -16.40 -5.50
C ASP A 92 1.91 -15.68 -4.16
N ARG A 93 1.46 -14.44 -4.22
CA ARG A 93 1.17 -13.59 -3.06
C ARG A 93 -0.30 -13.18 -3.01
N SER A 94 -1.15 -13.97 -3.61
CA SER A 94 -2.59 -13.69 -3.66
C SER A 94 -3.25 -13.90 -2.31
N GLY A 95 -4.33 -13.17 -2.04
CA GLY A 95 -5.12 -13.35 -0.85
C GLY A 95 -5.87 -12.09 -0.43
N LEU A 96 -6.42 -12.16 0.76
CA LEU A 96 -7.07 -11.04 1.42
C LEU A 96 -6.04 -10.35 2.32
N PHE A 97 -6.01 -9.03 2.25
CA PHE A 97 -5.05 -8.23 3.02
C PHE A 97 -5.76 -7.08 3.70
N LEU A 98 -5.35 -6.80 4.93
CA LEU A 98 -5.65 -5.54 5.58
C LEU A 98 -4.44 -4.64 5.42
N ILE A 99 -4.65 -3.49 4.80
CA ILE A 99 -3.59 -2.53 4.52
C ILE A 99 -3.88 -1.24 5.28
N SER A 100 -2.88 -0.71 5.95
CA SER A 100 -2.93 0.65 6.49
C SER A 100 -1.77 1.45 5.95
N ASP A 101 -2.07 2.65 5.43
CA ASP A 101 -1.09 3.56 4.89
C ASP A 101 -1.07 4.83 5.72
N VAL A 102 0.12 5.28 6.07
CA VAL A 102 0.31 6.57 6.74
C VAL A 102 0.84 7.55 5.70
N TRP A 103 0.08 8.63 5.50
CA TRP A 103 0.40 9.70 4.57
C TRP A 103 0.82 10.96 5.31
N LEU A 104 1.88 11.59 4.84
CA LEU A 104 2.38 12.84 5.39
C LEU A 104 2.31 13.92 4.33
N LEU A 105 1.83 15.11 4.72
CA LEU A 105 1.82 16.29 3.87
C LEU A 105 3.04 17.14 4.16
N GLU A 106 3.93 17.24 3.20
CA GLU A 106 5.08 18.15 3.23
C GLU A 106 4.92 19.14 2.08
N ASP A 107 5.61 18.95 0.96
CA ASP A 107 5.33 19.71 -0.25
C ASP A 107 4.09 19.17 -0.95
N ASP A 108 3.92 17.87 -0.87
CA ASP A 108 2.77 17.14 -1.39
C ASP A 108 2.49 15.97 -0.43
N TRP A 109 1.34 15.34 -0.58
CA TRP A 109 1.06 14.14 0.18
C TRP A 109 1.94 13.01 -0.33
N ARG A 110 2.65 12.34 0.60
CA ARG A 110 3.49 11.19 0.28
C ARG A 110 3.23 10.09 1.27
N VAL A 111 3.20 8.86 0.78
CA VAL A 111 3.02 7.71 1.65
C VAL A 111 4.35 7.42 2.36
N TRP A 112 4.28 7.39 3.69
CA TRP A 112 5.45 7.17 4.55
C TRP A 112 5.58 5.73 4.97
N ARG A 113 4.46 5.08 5.28
CA ARG A 113 4.45 3.66 5.69
C ARG A 113 3.24 2.98 5.09
N ARG A 114 3.47 1.76 4.64
CA ARG A 114 2.38 0.83 4.35
C ARG A 114 2.55 -0.37 5.25
N HIS A 115 1.51 -0.74 5.97
CA HIS A 115 1.44 -1.99 6.73
C HIS A 115 0.48 -2.90 6.00
N SER A 116 0.94 -4.11 5.66
CA SER A 116 0.14 -5.09 4.95
C SER A 116 0.13 -6.39 5.74
N THR A 117 -1.07 -6.81 6.13
CA THR A 117 -1.26 -8.03 6.90
C THR A 117 -2.17 -8.95 6.11
N ALA A 118 -1.69 -10.17 5.86
CA ALA A 118 -2.53 -11.19 5.24
C ALA A 118 -3.58 -11.66 6.24
N ILE A 119 -4.83 -11.74 5.79
CA ILE A 119 -5.93 -12.26 6.60
C ILE A 119 -6.51 -13.48 5.93
N THR A 120 -6.92 -14.45 6.76
CA THR A 120 -7.65 -15.60 6.29
C THR A 120 -9.10 -15.48 6.72
N ALA A 121 -10.01 -15.95 5.90
CA ALA A 121 -11.43 -15.89 6.21
C ALA A 121 -11.76 -16.58 7.54
N ALA A 122 -10.99 -17.60 7.90
CA ALA A 122 -11.19 -18.36 9.12
C ALA A 122 -10.48 -17.76 10.34
N ALA A 123 -9.69 -16.69 10.15
CA ALA A 123 -8.87 -16.15 11.22
C ALA A 123 -9.67 -15.36 12.25
N LEU A 124 -10.81 -14.80 11.85
CA LEU A 124 -11.63 -14.00 12.74
C LEU A 124 -12.64 -14.91 13.46
N PRO A 125 -12.62 -14.94 14.79
CA PRO A 125 -13.64 -15.68 15.50
C PRO A 125 -15.01 -15.07 15.26
N ALA A 126 -16.04 -15.88 15.40
CA ALA A 126 -17.41 -15.38 15.33
C ALA A 126 -17.60 -14.33 16.44
N GLN A 127 -18.12 -13.23 16.05
CA GLN A 127 -18.36 -12.11 16.96
C GLN A 127 -19.71 -12.24 17.63
#